data_8b0828b035bf50c2f8a9e7b9cf58214f
#
_entry.id   8b0828b035bf50c2f8a9e7b9cf58214f
#
_cell.length_a   1.000
_cell.length_b   1.000
_cell.length_c   1.000
_cell.angle_alpha   90.00
_cell.angle_beta   90.00
_cell.angle_gamma   90.00
#
_symmetry.space_group_name_H-M   'P 1'
#
loop_
_entity.id
_entity.type
_entity.pdbx_description
1 polymer ?
#
loop_
_entity_poly.entity_id
_entity_poly.type
_entity_poly.pdbx_seq_one_letter_code
_entity_poly.pdbx_strand_id
1 'polypeptide(L)'
;MKEISEREHDLILALVGEGRTQLPEGVLEKDLVVTAALRRLKEFHDPAKLFFCGGTCLSKAHRVVRRMSEDLDFKIQLSPSLTPSKMRRDLSLLKNNLADHLREGGFDLPQEGVKSRNNNKKICMRLVYRSRFPAVVSLRSELQVQLVEAAPRLSIMELPIDSLVGEMSGTPENRAIWSCLGLEETFIEKIVAFLRRSLRGTRGRIEERPFDLVRHLYDVVMIQRHHNIGQNRNLTVLFREVVQADAREFANQDAEFARDPMKALRKAWWHLEEDPGKVLEVGYQQFARDMVYGEVPAFAEARGIFGAVAKQLLDSAPANG
;
A
#
# COMPACT_ATOMS: atom_id res chain seq x y z
N MET A 1 24.64 -0.78 -9.12
CA MET A 1 23.52 -0.99 -8.16
C MET A 1 23.10 0.36 -7.66
N LYS A 2 21.80 0.63 -7.57
CA LYS A 2 21.26 1.92 -7.08
C LYS A 2 21.71 2.17 -5.65
N GLU A 3 22.14 3.40 -5.39
CA GLU A 3 22.65 3.89 -4.12
C GLU A 3 22.30 5.38 -4.01
N ILE A 4 22.17 5.93 -2.82
CA ILE A 4 22.03 7.37 -2.62
C ILE A 4 23.35 8.08 -2.92
N SER A 5 23.29 9.34 -3.38
CA SER A 5 24.47 10.17 -3.62
C SER A 5 25.14 10.61 -2.31
N GLU A 6 26.41 11.06 -2.38
CA GLU A 6 27.09 11.67 -1.24
C GLU A 6 26.30 12.85 -0.67
N ARG A 7 25.78 13.71 -1.53
CA ARG A 7 24.97 14.85 -1.11
C ARG A 7 23.73 14.44 -0.33
N GLU A 8 23.02 13.38 -0.77
CA GLU A 8 21.84 12.85 -0.06
C GLU A 8 22.24 12.22 1.28
N HIS A 9 23.37 11.51 1.32
CA HIS A 9 23.93 10.96 2.54
C HIS A 9 24.23 12.05 3.57
N ASP A 10 24.99 13.10 3.18
CA ASP A 10 25.34 14.22 4.06
C ASP A 10 24.11 14.98 4.53
N LEU A 11 23.11 15.13 3.67
CA LEU A 11 21.85 15.79 4.02
C LEU A 11 21.07 14.97 5.07
N ILE A 12 21.05 13.65 4.98
CA ILE A 12 20.45 12.79 6.00
C ILE A 12 21.17 12.99 7.35
N LEU A 13 22.52 12.96 7.35
CA LEU A 13 23.30 13.16 8.57
C LEU A 13 23.02 14.52 9.20
N ALA A 14 22.93 15.57 8.39
CA ALA A 14 22.62 16.92 8.87
C ALA A 14 21.22 16.98 9.50
N LEU A 15 20.18 16.43 8.83
CA LEU A 15 18.80 16.44 9.35
C LEU A 15 18.67 15.71 10.70
N VAL A 16 19.34 14.58 10.83
CA VAL A 16 19.34 13.80 12.10
C VAL A 16 20.18 14.50 13.15
N GLY A 17 21.39 14.94 12.80
CA GLY A 17 22.32 15.62 13.74
C GLY A 17 21.78 16.96 14.27
N GLU A 18 21.02 17.70 13.46
CA GLU A 18 20.32 18.93 13.86
C GLU A 18 19.01 18.68 14.65
N GLY A 19 18.62 17.42 14.85
CA GLY A 19 17.39 17.07 15.55
C GLY A 19 16.11 17.44 14.80
N ARG A 20 16.18 17.66 13.47
CA ARG A 20 15.01 17.99 12.64
C ARG A 20 14.07 16.81 12.44
N THR A 21 14.51 15.61 12.74
CA THR A 21 13.73 14.38 12.72
C THR A 21 14.24 13.41 13.78
N GLN A 22 13.36 12.53 14.25
CA GLN A 22 13.70 11.39 15.09
C GLN A 22 13.76 10.08 14.30
N LEU A 23 13.53 10.15 12.98
CA LEU A 23 13.62 8.96 12.13
C LEU A 23 15.09 8.51 12.01
N PRO A 24 15.36 7.21 12.09
CA PRO A 24 16.69 6.66 11.81
C PRO A 24 17.12 6.99 10.36
N GLU A 25 18.42 7.16 10.17
CA GLU A 25 19.02 7.48 8.86
C GLU A 25 18.62 6.45 7.80
N GLY A 26 18.60 5.16 8.13
CA GLY A 26 18.18 4.11 7.20
C GLY A 26 16.71 4.20 6.76
N VAL A 27 15.83 4.84 7.54
CA VAL A 27 14.44 5.13 7.13
C VAL A 27 14.43 6.25 6.09
N LEU A 28 15.21 7.31 6.31
CA LEU A 28 15.34 8.44 5.36
C LEU A 28 15.99 7.99 4.06
N GLU A 29 17.02 7.16 4.13
CA GLU A 29 17.65 6.54 2.95
C GLU A 29 16.62 5.71 2.16
N LYS A 30 15.87 4.86 2.85
CA LYS A 30 14.82 4.04 2.22
C LYS A 30 13.78 4.90 1.52
N ASP A 31 13.39 6.02 2.13
CA ASP A 31 12.45 6.96 1.54
C ASP A 31 12.99 7.62 0.26
N LEU A 32 14.26 7.98 0.23
CA LEU A 32 14.93 8.48 -0.98
C LEU A 32 14.95 7.43 -2.10
N VAL A 33 15.28 6.18 -1.76
CA VAL A 33 15.32 5.09 -2.74
C VAL A 33 13.92 4.77 -3.28
N VAL A 34 12.87 4.79 -2.43
CA VAL A 34 11.46 4.69 -2.83
C VAL A 34 11.11 5.82 -3.81
N THR A 35 11.51 7.05 -3.49
CA THR A 35 11.25 8.22 -4.35
C THR A 35 11.98 8.11 -5.69
N ALA A 36 13.23 7.63 -5.69
CA ALA A 36 14.00 7.40 -6.90
C ALA A 36 13.36 6.32 -7.79
N ALA A 37 12.84 5.24 -7.19
CA ALA A 37 12.11 4.20 -7.92
C ALA A 37 10.81 4.76 -8.53
N LEU A 38 10.05 5.58 -7.81
CA LEU A 38 8.85 6.24 -8.33
C LEU A 38 9.17 7.18 -9.50
N ARG A 39 10.26 7.96 -9.41
CA ARG A 39 10.72 8.82 -10.52
C ARG A 39 11.05 7.98 -11.75
N ARG A 40 11.81 6.89 -11.56
CA ARG A 40 12.19 6.00 -12.65
C ARG A 40 10.98 5.32 -13.28
N LEU A 41 10.01 4.87 -12.47
CA LEU A 41 8.75 4.30 -12.95
C LEU A 41 7.90 5.31 -13.75
N LYS A 42 7.95 6.61 -13.39
CA LYS A 42 7.23 7.66 -14.14
C LYS A 42 7.80 7.90 -15.53
N GLU A 43 9.10 7.65 -15.73
CA GLU A 43 9.78 7.74 -17.03
C GLU A 43 9.46 6.54 -17.94
N PHE A 44 8.85 5.49 -17.41
CA PHE A 44 8.46 4.33 -18.20
C PHE A 44 7.24 4.62 -19.05
N HIS A 45 7.40 4.48 -20.37
CA HIS A 45 6.33 4.71 -21.35
C HIS A 45 5.85 3.36 -21.89
N ASP A 46 4.57 3.08 -21.67
CA ASP A 46 3.89 1.88 -22.15
C ASP A 46 2.44 2.23 -22.50
N PRO A 47 1.80 1.52 -23.44
CA PRO A 47 0.38 1.69 -23.73
C PRO A 47 -0.54 1.45 -22.52
N ALA A 48 -0.10 0.64 -21.57
CA ALA A 48 -0.82 0.43 -20.31
C ALA A 48 -0.66 1.64 -19.38
N LYS A 49 -1.76 2.04 -18.76
CA LYS A 49 -1.72 3.14 -17.76
C LYS A 49 -1.44 2.59 -16.38
N LEU A 50 -0.48 3.21 -15.69
CA LEU A 50 -0.16 2.90 -14.29
C LEU A 50 -0.80 3.94 -13.38
N PHE A 51 -1.52 3.46 -12.36
CA PHE A 51 -2.13 4.30 -11.32
C PHE A 51 -1.52 3.96 -9.97
N PHE A 52 -0.89 4.94 -9.35
CA PHE A 52 -0.25 4.78 -8.05
C PHE A 52 -1.29 4.65 -6.94
N CYS A 53 -1.12 3.68 -6.06
CA CYS A 53 -2.08 3.38 -4.99
C CYS A 53 -1.37 2.87 -3.72
N GLY A 54 -2.14 2.36 -2.78
CA GLY A 54 -1.62 1.74 -1.57
C GLY A 54 -1.09 2.71 -0.52
N GLY A 55 -0.32 2.16 0.43
CA GLY A 55 0.17 2.90 1.59
C GLY A 55 1.17 4.00 1.25
N THR A 56 2.04 3.74 0.28
CA THR A 56 3.04 4.71 -0.17
C THR A 56 2.41 5.87 -0.92
N CYS A 57 1.33 5.63 -1.66
CA CYS A 57 0.53 6.70 -2.28
C CYS A 57 -0.12 7.58 -1.21
N LEU A 58 -0.67 7.00 -0.13
CA LEU A 58 -1.24 7.77 0.98
C LEU A 58 -0.20 8.64 1.70
N SER A 59 1.03 8.15 1.89
CA SER A 59 2.07 8.90 2.59
C SER A 59 2.76 9.94 1.70
N LYS A 60 3.09 9.61 0.45
CA LYS A 60 3.91 10.47 -0.42
C LYS A 60 3.09 11.41 -1.31
N ALA A 61 1.95 10.98 -1.81
CA ALA A 61 1.12 11.76 -2.73
C ALA A 61 -0.02 12.48 -2.00
N HIS A 62 -0.86 11.75 -1.30
CA HIS A 62 -1.98 12.34 -0.53
C HIS A 62 -1.53 13.02 0.76
N ARG A 63 -0.43 12.59 1.37
CA ARG A 63 0.14 13.12 2.63
C ARG A 63 -0.83 13.06 3.81
N VAL A 64 -1.78 12.13 3.73
CA VAL A 64 -2.81 11.92 4.76
C VAL A 64 -2.33 11.04 5.90
N VAL A 65 -1.29 10.23 5.67
CA VAL A 65 -0.64 9.40 6.68
C VAL A 65 0.83 9.78 6.81
N ARG A 66 1.31 9.90 8.04
CA ARG A 66 2.72 10.19 8.35
C ARG A 66 3.37 8.94 8.93
N ARG A 67 3.57 7.97 8.07
CA ARG A 67 4.25 6.71 8.38
C ARG A 67 5.13 6.25 7.23
N MET A 68 6.17 5.50 7.55
CA MET A 68 6.99 4.84 6.54
C MET A 68 6.16 3.79 5.77
N SER A 69 6.34 3.77 4.47
CA SER A 69 5.78 2.77 3.57
C SER A 69 6.78 2.48 2.44
N GLU A 70 7.07 1.22 2.21
CA GLU A 70 8.15 0.79 1.32
C GLU A 70 7.68 -0.01 0.10
N ASP A 71 6.38 -0.38 0.06
CA ASP A 71 5.79 -1.08 -1.08
C ASP A 71 5.28 -0.06 -2.11
N LEU A 72 5.56 -0.29 -3.37
CA LEU A 72 5.13 0.53 -4.50
C LEU A 72 4.00 -0.20 -5.23
N ASP A 73 2.77 0.17 -4.89
CA ASP A 73 1.57 -0.48 -5.41
C ASP A 73 0.99 0.29 -6.59
N PHE A 74 0.66 -0.41 -7.68
CA PHE A 74 0.07 0.16 -8.87
C PHE A 74 -1.09 -0.68 -9.38
N LYS A 75 -2.15 -0.01 -9.85
CA LYS A 75 -3.11 -0.62 -10.77
C LYS A 75 -2.65 -0.44 -12.21
N ILE A 76 -2.86 -1.47 -13.02
CA ILE A 76 -2.59 -1.44 -14.46
C ILE A 76 -3.93 -1.41 -15.18
N GLN A 77 -4.17 -0.40 -15.98
CA GLN A 77 -5.31 -0.36 -16.89
C GLN A 77 -4.85 -0.61 -18.31
N LEU A 78 -5.33 -1.70 -18.89
CA LEU A 78 -5.21 -2.01 -20.32
C LEU A 78 -6.43 -1.51 -21.09
N SER A 79 -6.32 -1.51 -22.42
CA SER A 79 -7.49 -1.24 -23.27
C SER A 79 -8.61 -2.26 -23.00
N PRO A 80 -9.86 -1.82 -22.81
CA PRO A 80 -10.98 -2.72 -22.49
C PRO A 80 -11.35 -3.68 -23.63
N SER A 81 -10.89 -3.43 -24.84
CA SER A 81 -11.21 -4.22 -26.04
C SER A 81 -10.26 -5.41 -26.28
N LEU A 82 -9.36 -5.72 -25.35
CA LEU A 82 -8.38 -6.79 -25.52
C LEU A 82 -8.99 -8.17 -25.29
N THR A 83 -8.66 -9.11 -26.19
CA THR A 83 -8.91 -10.54 -25.93
C THR A 83 -8.04 -11.04 -24.77
N PRO A 84 -8.45 -12.12 -24.06
CA PRO A 84 -7.65 -12.67 -22.94
C PRO A 84 -6.22 -13.05 -23.37
N SER A 85 -6.04 -13.57 -24.58
CA SER A 85 -4.71 -13.94 -25.09
C SER A 85 -3.84 -12.71 -25.34
N LYS A 86 -4.41 -11.64 -25.91
CA LYS A 86 -3.70 -10.38 -26.13
C LYS A 86 -3.36 -9.70 -24.80
N MET A 87 -4.31 -9.65 -23.85
CA MET A 87 -4.07 -9.14 -22.50
C MET A 87 -2.89 -9.85 -21.84
N ARG A 88 -2.86 -11.19 -21.86
CA ARG A 88 -1.75 -11.97 -21.29
C ARG A 88 -0.41 -11.62 -21.94
N ARG A 89 -0.40 -11.47 -23.27
CA ARG A 89 0.81 -11.09 -24.04
C ARG A 89 1.27 -9.69 -23.64
N ASP A 90 0.36 -8.71 -23.62
CA ASP A 90 0.68 -7.31 -23.35
C ASP A 90 1.19 -7.16 -21.90
N LEU A 91 0.57 -7.84 -20.92
CA LEU A 91 1.08 -7.87 -19.54
C LEU A 91 2.44 -8.57 -19.42
N SER A 92 2.74 -9.57 -20.26
CA SER A 92 4.05 -10.20 -20.29
C SER A 92 5.13 -9.26 -20.83
N LEU A 93 4.81 -8.51 -21.88
CA LEU A 93 5.70 -7.48 -22.45
C LEU A 93 5.92 -6.35 -21.44
N LEU A 94 4.85 -5.80 -20.87
CA LEU A 94 4.93 -4.79 -19.82
C LEU A 94 5.87 -5.23 -18.69
N LYS A 95 5.68 -6.46 -18.17
CA LYS A 95 6.51 -7.00 -17.10
C LYS A 95 7.99 -7.00 -17.45
N ASN A 96 8.33 -7.49 -18.64
CA ASN A 96 9.73 -7.62 -19.07
C ASN A 96 10.34 -6.23 -19.32
N ASN A 97 9.67 -5.38 -20.08
CA ASN A 97 10.13 -4.03 -20.39
C ASN A 97 10.30 -3.18 -19.12
N LEU A 98 9.37 -3.30 -18.17
CA LEU A 98 9.45 -2.58 -16.90
C LEU A 98 10.62 -3.07 -16.04
N ALA A 99 10.87 -4.39 -16.02
CA ALA A 99 12.02 -4.95 -15.31
C ALA A 99 13.33 -4.45 -15.90
N ASP A 100 13.45 -4.40 -17.24
CA ASP A 100 14.66 -3.90 -17.92
C ASP A 100 14.83 -2.39 -17.69
N HIS A 101 13.75 -1.62 -17.78
CA HIS A 101 13.75 -0.18 -17.47
C HIS A 101 14.25 0.12 -16.04
N LEU A 102 13.83 -0.67 -15.06
CA LEU A 102 14.29 -0.52 -13.67
C LEU A 102 15.76 -0.91 -13.51
N ARG A 103 16.23 -1.96 -14.21
CA ARG A 103 17.67 -2.34 -14.24
C ARG A 103 18.53 -1.22 -14.83
N GLU A 104 18.11 -0.62 -15.92
CA GLU A 104 18.80 0.53 -16.55
C GLU A 104 18.84 1.73 -15.58
N GLY A 105 17.84 1.89 -14.69
CA GLY A 105 17.82 2.87 -13.60
C GLY A 105 18.76 2.54 -12.44
N GLY A 106 19.55 1.46 -12.56
CA GLY A 106 20.56 1.03 -11.58
C GLY A 106 20.03 0.11 -10.48
N PHE A 107 18.74 -0.22 -10.46
CA PHE A 107 18.21 -1.20 -9.52
C PHE A 107 18.65 -2.61 -9.92
N ASP A 108 19.06 -3.40 -8.94
CA ASP A 108 19.27 -4.83 -9.19
C ASP A 108 17.96 -5.58 -9.01
N LEU A 109 17.58 -6.33 -10.05
CA LEU A 109 16.39 -7.19 -10.03
C LEU A 109 16.85 -8.63 -10.30
N PRO A 110 17.07 -9.42 -9.25
CA PRO A 110 17.34 -10.84 -9.40
C PRO A 110 16.26 -11.53 -10.22
N GLN A 111 16.62 -12.55 -11.00
CA GLN A 111 15.69 -13.24 -11.88
C GLN A 111 14.50 -13.83 -11.09
N GLU A 112 14.77 -14.41 -9.91
CA GLU A 112 13.76 -14.93 -8.97
C GLU A 112 12.98 -13.81 -8.26
N GLY A 113 13.42 -12.57 -8.35
CA GLY A 113 12.76 -11.37 -7.82
C GLY A 113 11.57 -10.90 -8.66
N VAL A 114 11.48 -11.34 -9.92
CA VAL A 114 10.37 -10.99 -10.82
C VAL A 114 9.37 -12.13 -10.87
N LYS A 115 8.25 -11.99 -10.19
CA LYS A 115 7.20 -13.00 -10.07
C LYS A 115 5.89 -12.50 -10.65
N SER A 116 5.11 -13.41 -11.24
CA SER A 116 3.76 -13.09 -11.69
C SER A 116 2.78 -14.24 -11.45
N ARG A 117 1.51 -13.89 -11.30
CA ARG A 117 0.40 -14.83 -11.06
C ARG A 117 -0.79 -14.46 -11.94
N ASN A 118 -1.77 -15.35 -12.04
CA ASN A 118 -3.04 -15.12 -12.74
C ASN A 118 -2.82 -14.58 -14.17
N ASN A 119 -2.02 -15.31 -14.99
CA ASN A 119 -1.70 -14.89 -16.36
C ASN A 119 -1.10 -13.47 -16.44
N ASN A 120 -0.17 -13.15 -15.56
CA ASN A 120 0.49 -11.86 -15.39
C ASN A 120 -0.42 -10.71 -14.90
N LYS A 121 -1.65 -10.97 -14.49
CA LYS A 121 -2.53 -9.94 -13.90
C LYS A 121 -2.01 -9.41 -12.57
N LYS A 122 -1.13 -10.16 -11.92
CA LYS A 122 -0.39 -9.72 -10.73
C LYS A 122 1.09 -9.91 -10.99
N ILE A 123 1.83 -8.83 -10.88
CA ILE A 123 3.28 -8.78 -11.06
C ILE A 123 3.89 -8.24 -9.77
N CYS A 124 4.93 -8.90 -9.28
CA CYS A 124 5.72 -8.44 -8.14
C CYS A 124 7.19 -8.44 -8.55
N MET A 125 7.85 -7.32 -8.33
CA MET A 125 9.29 -7.14 -8.59
C MET A 125 9.98 -6.73 -7.31
N ARG A 126 11.08 -7.42 -6.96
CA ARG A 126 11.95 -7.08 -5.85
C ARG A 126 13.14 -6.31 -6.39
N LEU A 127 13.28 -5.06 -5.94
CA LEU A 127 14.37 -4.17 -6.31
C LEU A 127 15.38 -4.16 -5.18
N VAL A 128 16.60 -4.59 -5.48
CA VAL A 128 17.72 -4.51 -4.54
C VAL A 128 18.50 -3.23 -4.81
N TYR A 129 18.93 -2.59 -3.75
CA TYR A 129 19.78 -1.39 -3.79
C TYR A 129 20.88 -1.52 -2.73
N ARG A 130 21.92 -0.71 -2.85
CA ARG A 130 23.01 -0.67 -1.90
C ARG A 130 22.72 0.38 -0.84
N SER A 131 22.56 -0.07 0.41
CA SER A 131 22.37 0.82 1.55
C SER A 131 23.72 1.35 2.05
N ARG A 132 23.74 2.60 2.48
CA ARG A 132 24.88 3.29 3.09
C ARG A 132 24.75 3.40 4.61
N PHE A 133 23.56 3.13 5.14
CA PHE A 133 23.26 3.19 6.56
C PHE A 133 22.96 1.81 7.13
N PRO A 134 23.07 1.64 8.47
CA PRO A 134 22.71 0.38 9.11
C PRO A 134 21.29 -0.04 8.82
N ALA A 135 21.07 -1.35 8.70
CA ALA A 135 19.75 -1.92 8.46
C ALA A 135 18.80 -1.60 9.62
N VAL A 136 17.59 -1.17 9.30
CA VAL A 136 16.50 -0.95 10.26
C VAL A 136 15.64 -2.21 10.32
N VAL A 137 15.50 -2.79 11.51
CA VAL A 137 14.85 -4.11 11.72
C VAL A 137 13.40 -4.16 11.21
N SER A 138 12.67 -3.05 11.28
CA SER A 138 11.29 -2.94 10.84
C SER A 138 11.14 -2.78 9.32
N LEU A 139 12.25 -2.53 8.58
CA LEU A 139 12.26 -2.35 7.12
C LEU A 139 12.84 -3.59 6.43
N ARG A 140 12.37 -3.85 5.20
CA ARG A 140 12.99 -4.85 4.32
C ARG A 140 14.29 -4.29 3.74
N SER A 141 15.21 -5.18 3.38
CA SER A 141 16.44 -4.79 2.66
C SER A 141 16.20 -4.41 1.19
N GLU A 142 15.02 -4.70 0.66
CA GLU A 142 14.62 -4.51 -0.74
C GLU A 142 13.34 -3.69 -0.84
N LEU A 143 13.08 -3.08 -2.01
CA LEU A 143 11.77 -2.51 -2.35
C LEU A 143 10.92 -3.56 -3.07
N GLN A 144 9.60 -3.45 -2.93
CA GLN A 144 8.66 -4.24 -3.71
C GLN A 144 7.82 -3.33 -4.61
N VAL A 145 7.84 -3.61 -5.92
CA VAL A 145 6.91 -3.02 -6.88
C VAL A 145 5.85 -4.05 -7.17
N GLN A 146 4.60 -3.71 -6.86
CA GLN A 146 3.45 -4.59 -7.06
C GLN A 146 2.50 -3.96 -8.06
N LEU A 147 2.16 -4.69 -9.11
CA LEU A 147 1.25 -4.24 -10.13
C LEU A 147 0.10 -5.24 -10.25
N VAL A 148 -1.13 -4.72 -10.26
CA VAL A 148 -2.35 -5.51 -10.39
C VAL A 148 -3.18 -5.00 -11.57
N GLU A 149 -3.55 -5.90 -12.50
CA GLU A 149 -4.45 -5.55 -13.59
C GLU A 149 -5.84 -5.28 -13.04
N ALA A 150 -6.18 -4.00 -12.94
CA ALA A 150 -7.47 -3.48 -12.51
C ALA A 150 -7.60 -2.01 -12.92
N ALA A 151 -8.78 -1.61 -13.38
CA ALA A 151 -9.05 -0.19 -13.58
C ALA A 151 -9.39 0.50 -12.25
N PRO A 152 -9.06 1.80 -12.07
CA PRO A 152 -9.64 2.61 -11.02
C PRO A 152 -11.18 2.60 -11.10
N ARG A 153 -11.84 2.56 -9.95
CA ARG A 153 -13.32 2.59 -9.86
C ARG A 153 -13.86 4.00 -9.73
N LEU A 154 -13.05 4.89 -9.19
CA LEU A 154 -13.38 6.30 -8.99
C LEU A 154 -12.40 7.19 -9.75
N SER A 155 -12.67 8.50 -9.70
CA SER A 155 -11.79 9.51 -10.30
C SER A 155 -10.39 9.46 -9.74
N ILE A 156 -9.40 9.59 -10.60
CA ILE A 156 -7.99 9.68 -10.25
C ILE A 156 -7.60 11.13 -9.93
N MET A 157 -6.51 11.30 -9.21
CA MET A 157 -5.94 12.60 -8.85
C MET A 157 -4.50 12.69 -9.36
N GLU A 158 -4.12 13.80 -9.98
CA GLU A 158 -2.73 14.08 -10.34
C GLU A 158 -2.04 14.75 -9.15
N LEU A 159 -1.14 14.04 -8.48
CA LEU A 159 -0.51 14.47 -7.23
C LEU A 159 1.02 14.46 -7.35
N PRO A 160 1.70 15.51 -6.83
CA PRO A 160 3.15 15.53 -6.75
C PRO A 160 3.64 14.60 -5.64
N ILE A 161 4.76 13.94 -5.89
CA ILE A 161 5.49 13.18 -4.88
C ILE A 161 6.84 13.83 -4.60
N ASP A 162 7.27 13.72 -3.35
CA ASP A 162 8.57 14.19 -2.89
C ASP A 162 9.19 13.18 -1.90
N SER A 163 10.47 13.36 -1.58
CA SER A 163 11.10 12.60 -0.50
C SER A 163 10.89 13.30 0.84
N LEU A 164 10.91 12.54 1.94
CA LEU A 164 10.91 13.10 3.29
C LEU A 164 12.12 14.03 3.50
N VAL A 165 13.26 13.63 2.96
CA VAL A 165 14.49 14.44 3.02
C VAL A 165 14.30 15.78 2.30
N GLY A 166 13.70 15.78 1.09
CA GLY A 166 13.40 16.99 0.34
C GLY A 166 12.41 17.91 1.07
N GLU A 167 11.38 17.33 1.68
CA GLU A 167 10.41 18.07 2.48
C GLU A 167 11.04 18.71 3.73
N MET A 168 11.84 17.94 4.47
CA MET A 168 12.48 18.41 5.71
C MET A 168 13.59 19.43 5.46
N SER A 169 14.32 19.30 4.34
CA SER A 169 15.39 20.24 4.00
C SER A 169 14.86 21.56 3.40
N GLY A 170 13.59 21.61 3.00
CA GLY A 170 13.03 22.76 2.30
C GLY A 170 13.55 22.94 0.87
N THR A 171 14.25 21.95 0.34
CA THR A 171 14.76 21.91 -1.03
C THR A 171 13.97 20.89 -1.86
N PRO A 172 12.75 21.25 -2.32
CA PRO A 172 11.98 20.32 -3.13
C PRO A 172 12.73 20.06 -4.44
N GLU A 173 13.11 18.83 -4.63
CA GLU A 173 13.65 18.35 -5.88
C GLU A 173 12.55 18.26 -6.96
N ASN A 174 12.96 17.97 -8.19
CA ASN A 174 12.05 17.80 -9.33
C ASN A 174 10.90 16.83 -9.00
N ARG A 175 9.71 17.37 -8.72
CA ARG A 175 8.55 16.61 -8.25
C ARG A 175 7.94 15.82 -9.41
N ALA A 176 7.96 14.50 -9.32
CA ALA A 176 7.20 13.68 -10.25
C ALA A 176 5.71 13.78 -9.91
N ILE A 177 4.87 14.01 -10.92
CA ILE A 177 3.41 14.02 -10.77
C ILE A 177 2.87 12.64 -11.17
N TRP A 178 2.10 12.03 -10.27
CA TRP A 178 1.52 10.71 -10.48
C TRP A 178 0.00 10.74 -10.53
N SER A 179 -0.56 9.92 -11.43
CA SER A 179 -1.98 9.60 -11.44
C SER A 179 -2.27 8.64 -10.29
N CYS A 180 -2.87 9.15 -9.23
CA CYS A 180 -3.11 8.45 -7.96
C CYS A 180 -4.57 8.02 -7.82
N LEU A 181 -4.83 6.88 -7.19
CA LEU A 181 -6.18 6.52 -6.75
C LEU A 181 -6.71 7.55 -5.74
N GLY A 182 -8.01 7.81 -5.82
CA GLY A 182 -8.70 8.64 -4.83
C GLY A 182 -8.72 8.02 -3.44
N LEU A 183 -8.91 8.86 -2.41
CA LEU A 183 -8.91 8.43 -1.01
C LEU A 183 -10.06 7.46 -0.71
N GLU A 184 -11.25 7.67 -1.28
CA GLU A 184 -12.41 6.81 -1.07
C GLU A 184 -12.17 5.37 -1.52
N GLU A 185 -11.56 5.18 -2.68
CA GLU A 185 -11.26 3.86 -3.20
C GLU A 185 -10.22 3.16 -2.31
N THR A 186 -9.14 3.86 -1.96
CA THR A 186 -8.10 3.34 -1.08
C THR A 186 -8.64 3.04 0.32
N PHE A 187 -9.52 3.87 0.86
CA PHE A 187 -10.18 3.69 2.15
C PHE A 187 -10.97 2.37 2.20
N ILE A 188 -11.81 2.14 1.20
CA ILE A 188 -12.60 0.91 1.10
C ILE A 188 -11.72 -0.33 0.90
N GLU A 189 -10.73 -0.25 0.01
CA GLU A 189 -9.80 -1.36 -0.21
C GLU A 189 -9.06 -1.77 1.07
N LYS A 190 -8.67 -0.79 1.90
CA LYS A 190 -8.00 -1.07 3.18
C LYS A 190 -8.92 -1.71 4.22
N ILE A 191 -10.18 -1.28 4.29
CA ILE A 191 -11.18 -1.89 5.19
C ILE A 191 -11.41 -3.34 4.77
N VAL A 192 -11.66 -3.60 3.49
CA VAL A 192 -11.91 -4.96 2.98
C VAL A 192 -10.67 -5.84 3.18
N ALA A 193 -9.48 -5.32 2.86
CA ALA A 193 -8.23 -6.05 3.05
C ALA A 193 -7.98 -6.40 4.53
N PHE A 194 -8.18 -5.46 5.46
CA PHE A 194 -8.04 -5.72 6.89
C PHE A 194 -8.97 -6.83 7.34
N LEU A 195 -10.28 -6.69 7.08
CA LEU A 195 -11.28 -7.67 7.52
C LEU A 195 -11.02 -9.05 6.92
N ARG A 196 -10.75 -9.15 5.61
CA ARG A 196 -10.46 -10.42 4.96
C ARG A 196 -9.20 -11.09 5.51
N ARG A 197 -8.14 -10.31 5.77
CA ARG A 197 -6.86 -10.83 6.27
C ARG A 197 -6.97 -11.25 7.74
N SER A 198 -7.77 -10.55 8.55
CA SER A 198 -8.04 -10.93 9.95
C SER A 198 -8.63 -12.34 10.06
N LEU A 199 -9.47 -12.76 9.10
CA LEU A 199 -10.04 -14.13 9.08
C LEU A 199 -9.00 -15.24 8.97
N ARG A 200 -7.88 -14.99 8.32
CA ARG A 200 -6.81 -15.98 8.17
C ARG A 200 -6.09 -16.24 9.48
N GLY A 201 -5.89 -15.21 10.28
CA GLY A 201 -5.30 -15.31 11.61
C GLY A 201 -6.10 -16.21 12.54
N THR A 202 -7.45 -16.14 12.49
CA THR A 202 -8.33 -16.96 13.34
C THR A 202 -8.33 -18.44 12.98
N ARG A 203 -7.79 -18.83 11.81
CA ARG A 203 -7.74 -20.23 11.33
C ARG A 203 -6.37 -20.87 11.48
N GLY A 204 -5.47 -20.28 12.26
CA GLY A 204 -4.10 -20.81 12.46
C GLY A 204 -3.21 -20.77 11.20
N ARG A 205 -3.63 -20.08 10.15
CA ARG A 205 -2.84 -19.84 8.94
C ARG A 205 -2.10 -18.51 9.04
N ILE A 206 -1.43 -18.26 10.17
CA ILE A 206 -0.73 -17.01 10.42
C ILE A 206 0.61 -17.05 9.70
N GLU A 207 0.64 -16.64 8.46
CA GLU A 207 1.86 -16.12 7.83
C GLU A 207 1.97 -14.59 7.98
N GLU A 208 0.93 -13.95 8.49
CA GLU A 208 0.82 -12.48 8.53
C GLU A 208 1.08 -11.98 9.95
N ARG A 209 2.13 -11.18 10.10
CA ARG A 209 2.43 -10.54 11.38
C ARG A 209 1.32 -9.53 11.70
N PRO A 210 0.84 -9.43 12.97
CA PRO A 210 -0.14 -8.42 13.38
C PRO A 210 0.27 -7.00 12.98
N PHE A 211 1.56 -6.72 13.02
CA PHE A 211 2.20 -5.50 12.52
C PHE A 211 1.81 -5.14 11.07
N ASP A 212 1.72 -6.12 10.17
CA ASP A 212 1.37 -5.87 8.77
C ASP A 212 -0.13 -5.62 8.59
N LEU A 213 -0.96 -6.14 9.50
CA LEU A 213 -2.40 -5.96 9.46
C LEU A 213 -2.83 -4.59 9.98
N VAL A 214 -2.28 -4.15 11.11
CA VAL A 214 -2.68 -2.90 11.77
C VAL A 214 -2.34 -1.64 10.98
N ARG A 215 -1.48 -1.73 9.97
CA ARG A 215 -1.23 -0.64 9.01
C ARG A 215 -2.51 -0.20 8.31
N HIS A 216 -3.37 -1.15 7.94
CA HIS A 216 -4.64 -0.84 7.29
C HIS A 216 -5.58 -0.11 8.24
N LEU A 217 -5.62 -0.53 9.52
CA LEU A 217 -6.41 0.14 10.55
C LEU A 217 -5.96 1.59 10.73
N TYR A 218 -4.66 1.81 10.92
CA TYR A 218 -4.10 3.16 11.05
C TYR A 218 -4.45 4.05 9.85
N ASP A 219 -4.23 3.55 8.62
CA ASP A 219 -4.50 4.32 7.41
C ASP A 219 -5.97 4.74 7.29
N VAL A 220 -6.90 3.81 7.57
CA VAL A 220 -8.34 4.10 7.57
C VAL A 220 -8.69 5.18 8.59
N VAL A 221 -8.14 5.08 9.80
CA VAL A 221 -8.37 6.05 10.87
C VAL A 221 -7.87 7.44 10.48
N MET A 222 -6.67 7.53 9.92
CA MET A 222 -6.11 8.82 9.50
C MET A 222 -6.90 9.44 8.34
N ILE A 223 -7.31 8.65 7.35
CA ILE A 223 -8.18 9.13 6.28
C ILE A 223 -9.51 9.63 6.86
N GLN A 224 -10.13 8.88 7.76
CA GLN A 224 -11.40 9.26 8.37
C GLN A 224 -11.31 10.55 9.18
N ARG A 225 -10.23 10.72 9.96
CA ARG A 225 -10.03 11.94 10.78
C ARG A 225 -9.84 13.19 9.93
N HIS A 226 -9.08 13.09 8.85
CA HIS A 226 -8.75 14.26 8.05
C HIS A 226 -9.79 14.61 6.98
N HIS A 227 -10.54 13.62 6.49
CA HIS A 227 -11.44 13.80 5.34
C HIS A 227 -12.89 13.38 5.59
N ASN A 228 -13.19 12.76 6.74
CA ASN A 228 -14.53 12.30 7.13
C ASN A 228 -15.28 11.52 6.03
N ILE A 229 -14.54 10.69 5.29
CA ILE A 229 -15.03 9.97 4.11
C ILE A 229 -16.15 8.99 4.46
N GLY A 230 -16.12 8.36 5.64
CA GLY A 230 -17.08 7.35 6.06
C GLY A 230 -18.55 7.80 6.06
N GLN A 231 -18.83 9.10 5.98
CA GLN A 231 -20.18 9.65 5.89
C GLN A 231 -20.72 9.72 4.45
N ASN A 232 -19.91 9.43 3.43
CA ASN A 232 -20.33 9.44 2.03
C ASN A 232 -21.22 8.21 1.73
N ARG A 233 -22.50 8.44 1.38
CA ARG A 233 -23.46 7.36 1.08
C ARG A 233 -23.09 6.49 -0.12
N ASN A 234 -22.28 7.02 -1.04
CA ASN A 234 -21.86 6.28 -2.23
C ASN A 234 -20.82 5.18 -1.92
N LEU A 235 -20.21 5.21 -0.73
CA LEU A 235 -19.22 4.21 -0.32
C LEU A 235 -19.80 2.79 -0.21
N THR A 236 -21.10 2.64 0.06
CA THR A 236 -21.73 1.31 0.14
C THR A 236 -21.69 0.58 -1.20
N VAL A 237 -21.89 1.31 -2.32
CA VAL A 237 -21.80 0.71 -3.66
C VAL A 237 -20.36 0.30 -3.94
N LEU A 238 -19.41 1.20 -3.71
CA LEU A 238 -17.99 0.94 -3.88
C LEU A 238 -17.52 -0.24 -3.00
N PHE A 239 -17.97 -0.30 -1.76
CA PHE A 239 -17.66 -1.39 -0.83
C PHE A 239 -18.10 -2.74 -1.39
N ARG A 240 -19.32 -2.85 -1.91
CA ARG A 240 -19.81 -4.09 -2.54
C ARG A 240 -18.97 -4.49 -3.75
N GLU A 241 -18.62 -3.54 -4.61
CA GLU A 241 -17.77 -3.79 -5.79
C GLU A 241 -16.39 -4.32 -5.39
N VAL A 242 -15.76 -3.71 -4.39
CA VAL A 242 -14.46 -4.14 -3.88
C VAL A 242 -14.56 -5.53 -3.26
N VAL A 243 -15.57 -5.78 -2.42
CA VAL A 243 -15.81 -7.09 -1.80
C VAL A 243 -15.99 -8.18 -2.86
N GLN A 244 -16.79 -7.92 -3.90
CA GLN A 244 -17.02 -8.87 -4.99
C GLN A 244 -15.75 -9.12 -5.83
N ALA A 245 -14.94 -8.10 -6.05
CA ALA A 245 -13.67 -8.24 -6.75
C ALA A 245 -12.68 -9.08 -5.93
N ASP A 246 -12.55 -8.82 -4.62
CA ASP A 246 -11.70 -9.57 -3.71
C ASP A 246 -12.17 -11.03 -3.59
N ALA A 247 -13.48 -11.29 -3.51
CA ALA A 247 -14.03 -12.63 -3.45
C ALA A 247 -13.63 -13.47 -4.67
N ARG A 248 -13.69 -12.89 -5.87
CA ARG A 248 -13.23 -13.55 -7.10
C ARG A 248 -11.72 -13.75 -7.14
N GLU A 249 -10.97 -12.73 -6.73
CA GLU A 249 -9.51 -12.73 -6.76
C GLU A 249 -8.91 -13.75 -5.82
N PHE A 250 -9.46 -13.88 -4.62
CA PHE A 250 -8.95 -14.74 -3.55
C PHE A 250 -9.69 -16.08 -3.42
N ALA A 251 -10.55 -16.44 -4.38
CA ALA A 251 -11.36 -17.66 -4.34
C ALA A 251 -10.54 -18.94 -4.08
N ASN A 252 -9.39 -19.07 -4.73
CA ASN A 252 -8.49 -20.21 -4.57
C ASN A 252 -7.74 -20.22 -3.21
N GLN A 253 -7.73 -19.10 -2.49
CA GLN A 253 -7.03 -18.96 -1.22
C GLN A 253 -7.97 -19.05 -0.03
N ASP A 254 -9.23 -18.64 -0.20
CA ASP A 254 -10.27 -18.62 0.82
C ASP A 254 -11.65 -18.93 0.23
N ALA A 255 -11.98 -20.22 0.15
CA ALA A 255 -13.24 -20.68 -0.42
C ALA A 255 -14.48 -20.23 0.39
N GLU A 256 -14.35 -20.03 1.72
CA GLU A 256 -15.44 -19.53 2.55
C GLU A 256 -15.73 -18.06 2.25
N PHE A 257 -14.68 -17.25 2.15
CA PHE A 257 -14.80 -15.84 1.73
C PHE A 257 -15.37 -15.74 0.31
N ALA A 258 -14.92 -16.59 -0.62
CA ALA A 258 -15.43 -16.59 -1.99
C ALA A 258 -16.92 -16.95 -2.08
N ARG A 259 -17.38 -17.88 -1.22
CA ARG A 259 -18.78 -18.34 -1.22
C ARG A 259 -19.75 -17.33 -0.63
N ASP A 260 -19.38 -16.72 0.52
CA ASP A 260 -20.21 -15.73 1.21
C ASP A 260 -19.32 -14.65 1.82
N PRO A 261 -18.88 -13.70 0.99
CA PRO A 261 -17.91 -12.68 1.42
C PRO A 261 -18.48 -11.78 2.53
N MET A 262 -19.76 -11.45 2.49
CA MET A 262 -20.36 -10.56 3.48
C MET A 262 -20.45 -11.22 4.86
N LYS A 263 -20.85 -12.48 4.93
CA LYS A 263 -20.85 -13.27 6.18
C LYS A 263 -19.44 -13.40 6.74
N ALA A 264 -18.47 -13.67 5.89
CA ALA A 264 -17.07 -13.77 6.28
C ALA A 264 -16.54 -12.46 6.86
N LEU A 265 -16.82 -11.30 6.22
CA LEU A 265 -16.38 -9.99 6.73
C LEU A 265 -17.08 -9.62 8.04
N ARG A 266 -18.37 -9.95 8.23
CA ARG A 266 -19.05 -9.75 9.51
C ARG A 266 -18.41 -10.57 10.63
N LYS A 267 -18.01 -11.82 10.34
CA LYS A 267 -17.26 -12.64 11.30
C LYS A 267 -15.91 -12.02 11.66
N ALA A 268 -15.19 -11.48 10.67
CA ALA A 268 -13.93 -10.79 10.89
C ALA A 268 -14.09 -9.54 11.78
N TRP A 269 -15.15 -8.77 11.56
CA TRP A 269 -15.46 -7.59 12.37
C TRP A 269 -15.70 -7.96 13.84
N TRP A 270 -16.41 -9.05 14.12
CA TRP A 270 -16.58 -9.58 15.47
C TRP A 270 -15.26 -9.89 16.16
N HIS A 271 -14.31 -10.50 15.45
CA HIS A 271 -12.99 -10.78 16.01
C HIS A 271 -12.17 -9.50 16.29
N LEU A 272 -12.37 -8.44 15.53
CA LEU A 272 -11.77 -7.13 15.80
C LEU A 272 -12.30 -6.55 17.13
N GLU A 273 -13.62 -6.66 17.38
CA GLU A 273 -14.25 -6.16 18.61
C GLU A 273 -13.76 -6.91 19.84
N GLU A 274 -13.57 -8.22 19.75
CA GLU A 274 -13.14 -9.04 20.88
C GLU A 274 -11.62 -8.97 21.13
N ASP A 275 -10.79 -8.81 20.09
CA ASP A 275 -9.31 -8.84 20.11
C ASP A 275 -8.74 -9.79 21.19
N PRO A 276 -9.05 -11.11 21.14
CA PRO A 276 -8.66 -12.06 22.17
C PRO A 276 -7.12 -12.10 22.27
N GLY A 277 -6.60 -11.89 23.47
CA GLY A 277 -5.16 -11.85 23.73
C GLY A 277 -4.46 -10.54 23.35
N LYS A 278 -5.22 -9.49 23.00
CA LYS A 278 -4.68 -8.16 22.65
C LYS A 278 -3.63 -8.17 21.54
N VAL A 279 -3.75 -9.08 20.60
CA VAL A 279 -2.78 -9.29 19.51
C VAL A 279 -2.69 -8.06 18.60
N LEU A 280 -3.84 -7.46 18.29
CA LEU A 280 -3.91 -6.25 17.48
C LEU A 280 -3.34 -5.03 18.22
N GLU A 281 -3.63 -4.90 19.51
CA GLU A 281 -3.11 -3.80 20.33
C GLU A 281 -1.59 -3.82 20.37
N VAL A 282 -0.99 -4.97 20.66
CA VAL A 282 0.48 -5.13 20.71
C VAL A 282 1.10 -4.84 19.34
N GLY A 283 0.51 -5.40 18.27
CA GLY A 283 0.96 -5.13 16.90
C GLY A 283 0.85 -3.66 16.51
N TYR A 284 -0.20 -2.97 16.94
CA TYR A 284 -0.41 -1.55 16.68
C TYR A 284 0.63 -0.67 17.41
N GLN A 285 0.90 -0.96 18.67
CA GLN A 285 1.89 -0.24 19.46
C GLN A 285 3.31 -0.40 18.87
N GLN A 286 3.65 -1.62 18.44
CA GLN A 286 4.93 -1.87 17.76
C GLN A 286 4.99 -1.10 16.43
N PHE A 287 3.94 -1.20 15.60
CA PHE A 287 3.85 -0.48 14.33
C PHE A 287 3.98 1.04 14.52
N ALA A 288 3.27 1.59 15.51
CA ALA A 288 3.31 3.02 15.80
C ALA A 288 4.71 3.50 16.16
N ARG A 289 5.41 2.76 17.03
CA ARG A 289 6.77 3.09 17.45
C ARG A 289 7.79 3.00 16.30
N ASP A 290 7.67 1.97 15.46
CA ASP A 290 8.71 1.65 14.48
C ASP A 290 8.53 2.36 13.13
N MET A 291 7.28 2.74 12.79
CA MET A 291 6.95 3.19 11.43
C MET A 291 6.28 4.56 11.35
N VAL A 292 5.68 5.05 12.44
CA VAL A 292 4.92 6.31 12.41
C VAL A 292 5.79 7.45 12.92
N TYR A 293 5.85 8.53 12.14
CA TYR A 293 6.57 9.77 12.49
C TYR A 293 5.64 10.98 12.64
N GLY A 294 4.35 10.75 12.69
CA GLY A 294 3.32 11.75 12.89
C GLY A 294 2.42 11.42 14.06
N GLU A 295 1.17 11.85 13.97
CA GLU A 295 0.16 11.57 14.99
C GLU A 295 -0.13 10.07 15.10
N VAL A 296 -0.18 9.57 16.34
CA VAL A 296 -0.52 8.19 16.68
C VAL A 296 -1.79 8.20 17.53
N PRO A 297 -2.96 7.91 16.96
CA PRO A 297 -4.18 7.70 17.74
C PRO A 297 -4.00 6.57 18.76
N ALA A 298 -4.59 6.68 19.95
CA ALA A 298 -4.60 5.58 20.90
C ALA A 298 -5.29 4.35 20.25
N PHE A 299 -4.80 3.13 20.52
CA PHE A 299 -5.35 1.93 19.90
C PHE A 299 -6.87 1.77 20.10
N ALA A 300 -7.37 2.03 21.32
CA ALA A 300 -8.80 1.95 21.62
C ALA A 300 -9.62 2.92 20.76
N GLU A 301 -9.14 4.14 20.55
CA GLU A 301 -9.76 5.14 19.68
C GLU A 301 -9.69 4.70 18.21
N ALA A 302 -8.52 4.25 17.75
CA ALA A 302 -8.33 3.79 16.38
C ALA A 302 -9.24 2.59 16.08
N ARG A 303 -9.33 1.63 16.99
CA ARG A 303 -10.26 0.50 16.88
C ARG A 303 -11.71 0.94 16.84
N GLY A 304 -12.11 1.90 17.70
CA GLY A 304 -13.46 2.43 17.72
C GLY A 304 -13.87 3.11 16.42
N ILE A 305 -13.01 3.98 15.87
CA ILE A 305 -13.26 4.66 14.59
C ILE A 305 -13.35 3.63 13.44
N PHE A 306 -12.39 2.72 13.35
CA PHE A 306 -12.39 1.68 12.32
C PHE A 306 -13.61 0.76 12.43
N GLY A 307 -13.92 0.30 13.65
CA GLY A 307 -15.07 -0.58 13.94
C GLY A 307 -16.39 0.05 13.55
N ALA A 308 -16.59 1.34 13.88
CA ALA A 308 -17.81 2.09 13.55
C ALA A 308 -18.01 2.20 12.02
N VAL A 309 -16.96 2.56 11.28
CA VAL A 309 -17.02 2.66 9.81
C VAL A 309 -17.25 1.29 9.17
N ALA A 310 -16.51 0.27 9.59
CA ALA A 310 -16.68 -1.08 9.08
C ALA A 310 -18.10 -1.62 9.34
N LYS A 311 -18.62 -1.41 10.55
CA LYS A 311 -20.00 -1.78 10.91
C LYS A 311 -21.01 -1.10 10.02
N GLN A 312 -20.90 0.22 9.83
CA GLN A 312 -21.81 0.99 8.97
C GLN A 312 -21.86 0.42 7.54
N LEU A 313 -20.70 0.10 6.95
CA LEU A 313 -20.60 -0.47 5.61
C LEU A 313 -21.21 -1.88 5.54
N LEU A 314 -20.94 -2.73 6.55
CA LEU A 314 -21.47 -4.07 6.63
C LEU A 314 -23.01 -4.09 6.81
N ASP A 315 -23.55 -3.17 7.62
CA ASP A 315 -24.99 -3.07 7.87
C ASP A 315 -25.74 -2.49 6.64
N SER A 316 -25.11 -1.54 5.92
CA SER A 316 -25.68 -0.93 4.72
C SER A 316 -25.63 -1.84 3.48
N ALA A 317 -24.90 -2.95 3.55
CA ALA A 317 -24.81 -3.95 2.50
C ALA A 317 -25.60 -5.21 2.92
N PRO A 318 -26.90 -5.33 2.57
CA PRO A 318 -27.69 -6.48 2.98
C PRO A 318 -27.02 -7.78 2.51
N ALA A 319 -27.20 -8.85 3.29
CA ALA A 319 -26.86 -10.19 2.84
C ALA A 319 -27.62 -10.44 1.53
N ASN A 320 -26.91 -10.89 0.50
CA ASN A 320 -27.55 -11.25 -0.76
C ASN A 320 -28.72 -12.19 -0.48
N GLY A 321 -29.92 -11.78 -0.92
CA GLY A 321 -31.05 -12.69 -1.04
C GLY A 321 -30.79 -13.72 -2.13
#